data_383ed87687ab7d45eb7a6f9aabd53726
#
_entry.id   383ed87687ab7d45eb7a6f9aabd53726
#
_cell.length_a   1.000
_cell.length_b   1.000
_cell.length_c   1.000
_cell.angle_alpha   90.00
_cell.angle_beta   90.00
_cell.angle_gamma   90.00
#
_symmetry.space_group_name_H-M   'P 1'
#
loop_
_entity.id
_entity.type
_entity.pdbx_description
1 polymer ?
#
loop_
_entity_poly.entity_id
_entity_poly.type
_entity_poly.pdbx_seq_one_letter_code
_entity_poly.pdbx_strand_id
1 'polypeptide(L)'
;MNGQKKNALGEIVIVGFALFSMFFGAGNVIFPPFLGMEAGSRWLEGFSAYFIADIGLAMMGMFALLRVGSSEQVLRRAGKLPAEILMCAIVLCIDPMVAIPRTSASAYEMAIAPNLSGVSPVVFSVAFFALILVLCLKESAVVDIVGKVLTPLLLVGLFAIIIKGIVAPLGEIADLPQISNVTVTGIKAGYQTMDALAALPFGIIILQSVTAKGYKQGKSQLRVVGGAALLAGVLLLAVYMGLAYLGATVSTQYTGSIGRAALIMAIVEALMGKTGVVIFGVVVGLACVTTAIALTSSAAAYFSELCRGKVSYKAFVAAICVFSAVVSNLGLDRIVAVAAPVLDVVYPPALVLICISLIMPKVHDFVSRGAVIGALLTSVLCTLHTYGVSVPLVEALPLYDLGLSWVLPAVVFGLAAQLVTMLPSVRRREEPARRAGEKN
;
A
#
# COMPACT_ATOMS: atom_id res chain seq x y z
N MET A 1 -42.27 -7.98 -3.85
CA MET A 1 -40.81 -7.67 -3.76
C MET A 1 -40.69 -6.35 -3.04
N ASN A 2 -40.46 -6.41 -1.74
CA ASN A 2 -40.36 -5.22 -0.87
C ASN A 2 -39.05 -4.47 -1.17
N GLY A 3 -39.18 -3.26 -1.71
CA GLY A 3 -38.09 -2.32 -1.86
C GLY A 3 -37.63 -1.79 -0.51
N GLN A 4 -36.73 -2.51 0.18
CA GLN A 4 -35.99 -1.92 1.27
C GLN A 4 -35.27 -0.69 0.68
N LYS A 5 -35.62 0.51 1.16
CA LYS A 5 -34.85 1.73 0.87
C LYS A 5 -33.42 1.45 1.28
N LYS A 6 -32.55 1.27 0.29
CA LYS A 6 -31.12 1.03 0.52
C LYS A 6 -30.57 2.20 1.32
N ASN A 7 -30.17 1.93 2.54
CA ASN A 7 -29.55 2.95 3.40
C ASN A 7 -28.09 3.17 2.91
N ALA A 8 -27.95 4.07 1.94
CA ALA A 8 -26.64 4.37 1.36
C ALA A 8 -25.59 4.80 2.41
N LEU A 9 -26.03 5.47 3.49
CA LEU A 9 -25.14 5.89 4.57
C LEU A 9 -24.62 4.71 5.36
N GLY A 10 -25.49 3.75 5.71
CA GLY A 10 -25.07 2.52 6.40
C GLY A 10 -24.08 1.71 5.55
N GLU A 11 -24.31 1.63 4.23
CA GLU A 11 -23.38 0.94 3.32
C GLU A 11 -22.03 1.68 3.20
N ILE A 12 -22.02 3.02 3.17
CA ILE A 12 -20.79 3.81 3.19
C ILE A 12 -19.97 3.50 4.44
N VAL A 13 -20.62 3.40 5.60
CA VAL A 13 -19.91 3.08 6.85
C VAL A 13 -19.33 1.66 6.81
N ILE A 14 -20.13 0.65 6.43
CA ILE A 14 -19.68 -0.75 6.38
C ILE A 14 -18.52 -0.91 5.39
N VAL A 15 -18.67 -0.37 4.19
CA VAL A 15 -17.62 -0.44 3.14
C VAL A 15 -16.40 0.41 3.51
N GLY A 16 -16.61 1.55 4.19
CA GLY A 16 -15.52 2.41 4.68
C GLY A 16 -14.66 1.71 5.75
N PHE A 17 -15.27 1.03 6.70
CA PHE A 17 -14.55 0.20 7.68
C PHE A 17 -13.83 -0.98 7.01
N ALA A 18 -14.46 -1.62 6.01
CA ALA A 18 -13.80 -2.67 5.24
C ALA A 18 -12.57 -2.15 4.49
N LEU A 19 -12.69 -0.99 3.81
CA LEU A 19 -11.56 -0.32 3.15
C LEU A 19 -10.46 0.07 4.13
N PHE A 20 -10.84 0.68 5.28
CA PHE A 20 -9.88 0.97 6.34
C PHE A 20 -9.11 -0.29 6.74
N SER A 21 -9.81 -1.40 7.00
CA SER A 21 -9.18 -2.67 7.39
C SER A 21 -8.26 -3.24 6.31
N MET A 22 -8.59 -3.05 5.03
CA MET A 22 -7.78 -3.53 3.92
C MET A 22 -6.48 -2.73 3.75
N PHE A 23 -6.55 -1.40 3.92
CA PHE A 23 -5.39 -0.54 3.87
C PHE A 23 -4.57 -0.55 5.16
N PHE A 24 -5.22 -0.72 6.32
CA PHE A 24 -4.54 -0.73 7.61
C PHE A 24 -3.82 -2.07 7.85
N GLY A 25 -2.60 -2.17 7.36
CA GLY A 25 -1.74 -3.34 7.55
C GLY A 25 -0.69 -3.13 8.65
N ALA A 26 0.10 -4.17 8.91
CA ALA A 26 1.19 -4.15 9.89
C ALA A 26 2.23 -3.04 9.62
N GLY A 27 2.48 -2.72 8.34
CA GLY A 27 3.38 -1.65 7.95
C GLY A 27 2.92 -0.26 8.42
N ASN A 28 1.62 -0.03 8.32
CA ASN A 28 1.02 1.27 8.59
C ASN A 28 1.02 1.66 10.08
N VAL A 29 1.27 0.70 10.94
CA VAL A 29 1.46 0.94 12.39
C VAL A 29 2.87 1.43 12.72
N ILE A 30 3.88 1.04 11.93
CA ILE A 30 5.29 1.24 12.27
C ILE A 30 5.92 2.46 11.59
N PHE A 31 5.49 2.81 10.35
CA PHE A 31 6.12 3.91 9.61
C PHE A 31 5.79 5.29 10.19
N PRO A 32 4.53 5.64 10.51
CA PRO A 32 4.21 6.96 11.03
C PRO A 32 4.94 7.32 12.32
N PRO A 33 4.98 6.47 13.39
CA PRO A 33 5.69 6.83 14.60
C PRO A 33 7.21 6.89 14.38
N PHE A 34 7.77 6.03 13.55
CA PHE A 34 9.19 6.06 13.23
C PHE A 34 9.58 7.35 12.50
N LEU A 35 8.80 7.75 11.50
CA LEU A 35 8.97 9.03 10.80
C LEU A 35 8.82 10.23 11.74
N GLY A 36 7.85 10.19 12.65
CA GLY A 36 7.65 11.25 13.65
C GLY A 36 8.87 11.41 14.56
N MET A 37 9.44 10.31 15.03
CA MET A 37 10.66 10.29 15.84
C MET A 37 11.86 10.89 15.07
N GLU A 38 12.09 10.45 13.83
CA GLU A 38 13.20 10.93 13.03
C GLU A 38 13.06 12.40 12.60
N ALA A 39 11.83 12.85 12.36
CA ALA A 39 11.53 14.22 11.92
C ALA A 39 11.51 15.26 13.06
N GLY A 40 11.37 14.85 14.31
CA GLY A 40 11.37 15.76 15.46
C GLY A 40 10.38 16.91 15.30
N SER A 41 10.80 18.16 15.46
CA SER A 41 9.96 19.37 15.31
C SER A 41 9.31 19.51 13.93
N ARG A 42 9.88 18.90 12.89
CA ARG A 42 9.32 18.88 11.53
C ARG A 42 8.43 17.67 11.24
N TRP A 43 7.95 16.96 12.28
CA TRP A 43 7.12 15.76 12.12
C TRP A 43 5.87 15.98 11.25
N LEU A 44 5.23 17.15 11.34
CA LEU A 44 4.04 17.45 10.55
C LEU A 44 4.35 17.59 9.05
N GLU A 45 5.52 18.12 8.70
CA GLU A 45 6.00 18.17 7.31
C GLU A 45 6.25 16.76 6.78
N GLY A 46 6.99 15.94 7.54
CA GLY A 46 7.24 14.55 7.18
C GLY A 46 5.95 13.74 7.04
N PHE A 47 5.04 13.91 8.00
CA PHE A 47 3.74 13.27 7.96
C PHE A 47 2.88 13.73 6.78
N SER A 48 2.89 15.02 6.43
CA SER A 48 2.13 15.52 5.26
C SER A 48 2.63 14.90 3.96
N ALA A 49 3.94 14.79 3.79
CA ALA A 49 4.56 14.11 2.65
C ALA A 49 4.23 12.61 2.62
N TYR A 50 4.32 11.95 3.78
CA TYR A 50 3.90 10.56 3.97
C TYR A 50 2.43 10.34 3.58
N PHE A 51 1.52 11.17 4.14
CA PHE A 51 0.07 11.05 3.90
C PHE A 51 -0.29 11.19 2.42
N ILE A 52 0.34 12.13 1.71
CA ILE A 52 0.12 12.31 0.27
C ILE A 52 0.61 11.09 -0.49
N ALA A 53 1.81 10.60 -0.18
CA ALA A 53 2.44 9.49 -0.88
C ALA A 53 1.81 8.12 -0.56
N ASP A 54 1.15 7.97 0.56
CA ASP A 54 0.44 6.77 1.01
C ASP A 54 -1.05 6.86 0.68
N ILE A 55 -1.84 7.46 1.59
CA ILE A 55 -3.31 7.50 1.51
C ILE A 55 -3.78 8.35 0.33
N GLY A 56 -3.12 9.49 0.07
CA GLY A 56 -3.47 10.36 -1.05
C GLY A 56 -3.42 9.61 -2.39
N LEU A 57 -2.33 8.90 -2.64
CA LEU A 57 -2.16 8.11 -3.86
C LEU A 57 -3.05 6.87 -3.89
N ALA A 58 -3.27 6.21 -2.74
CA ALA A 58 -4.22 5.10 -2.65
C ALA A 58 -5.64 5.53 -2.99
N MET A 59 -6.10 6.68 -2.48
CA MET A 59 -7.40 7.25 -2.82
C MET A 59 -7.48 7.62 -4.30
N MET A 60 -6.42 8.17 -4.89
CA MET A 60 -6.36 8.43 -6.33
C MET A 60 -6.52 7.13 -7.13
N GLY A 61 -5.88 6.04 -6.71
CA GLY A 61 -6.04 4.71 -7.30
C GLY A 61 -7.49 4.22 -7.26
N MET A 62 -8.14 4.35 -6.12
CA MET A 62 -9.56 4.01 -5.94
C MET A 62 -10.48 4.82 -6.86
N PHE A 63 -10.28 6.15 -6.96
CA PHE A 63 -11.08 7.00 -7.84
C PHE A 63 -10.78 6.76 -9.32
N ALA A 64 -9.53 6.46 -9.69
CA ALA A 64 -9.19 6.04 -11.04
C ALA A 64 -9.94 4.76 -11.45
N LEU A 65 -9.96 3.78 -10.55
CA LEU A 65 -10.69 2.53 -10.74
C LEU A 65 -12.21 2.75 -10.87
N LEU A 66 -12.80 3.60 -10.02
CA LEU A 66 -14.22 3.99 -10.12
C LEU A 66 -14.56 4.64 -11.46
N ARG A 67 -13.62 5.39 -12.03
CA ARG A 67 -13.81 6.09 -13.31
C ARG A 67 -13.67 5.19 -14.52
N VAL A 68 -12.73 4.25 -14.46
CA VAL A 68 -12.38 3.36 -15.59
C VAL A 68 -13.13 2.03 -15.52
N GLY A 69 -13.42 1.53 -14.32
CA GLY A 69 -14.22 0.32 -14.09
C GLY A 69 -13.41 -0.95 -13.77
N SER A 70 -12.13 -1.04 -14.17
CA SER A 70 -11.29 -2.17 -13.82
C SER A 70 -9.80 -1.81 -13.76
N SER A 71 -9.03 -2.52 -12.92
CA SER A 71 -7.58 -2.34 -12.82
C SER A 71 -6.87 -2.73 -14.12
N GLU A 72 -7.38 -3.74 -14.81
CA GLU A 72 -6.86 -4.15 -16.10
C GLU A 72 -6.94 -3.02 -17.13
N GLN A 73 -8.05 -2.29 -17.19
CA GLN A 73 -8.21 -1.13 -18.07
C GLN A 73 -7.28 0.02 -17.70
N VAL A 74 -7.00 0.24 -16.41
CA VAL A 74 -6.02 1.23 -15.96
C VAL A 74 -4.62 0.88 -16.48
N LEU A 75 -4.19 -0.36 -16.30
CA LEU A 75 -2.85 -0.82 -16.67
C LEU A 75 -2.69 -1.05 -18.18
N ARG A 76 -3.72 -1.53 -18.88
CA ARG A 76 -3.69 -1.79 -20.34
C ARG A 76 -3.37 -0.56 -21.18
N ARG A 77 -3.51 0.65 -20.64
CA ARG A 77 -3.04 1.89 -21.27
C ARG A 77 -1.52 1.90 -21.55
N ALA A 78 -0.73 1.17 -20.77
CA ALA A 78 0.68 0.95 -21.06
C ALA A 78 0.93 0.00 -22.24
N GLY A 79 -0.10 -0.68 -22.75
CA GLY A 79 -0.03 -1.77 -23.71
C GLY A 79 -0.22 -3.13 -23.04
N LYS A 80 -0.57 -4.16 -23.81
CA LYS A 80 -0.90 -5.48 -23.24
C LYS A 80 0.26 -6.10 -22.46
N LEU A 81 1.42 -6.27 -23.09
CA LEU A 81 2.59 -6.89 -22.45
C LEU A 81 3.16 -6.05 -21.30
N PRO A 82 3.38 -4.71 -21.43
CA PRO A 82 3.81 -3.88 -20.31
C PRO A 82 2.82 -3.90 -19.13
N ALA A 83 1.52 -3.96 -19.38
CA ALA A 83 0.51 -4.06 -18.34
C ALA A 83 0.60 -5.39 -17.57
N GLU A 84 0.77 -6.50 -18.27
CA GLU A 84 0.94 -7.82 -17.65
C GLU A 84 2.23 -7.88 -16.81
N ILE A 85 3.34 -7.34 -17.35
CA ILE A 85 4.62 -7.26 -16.62
C ILE A 85 4.48 -6.38 -15.37
N LEU A 86 3.88 -5.18 -15.50
CA LEU A 86 3.71 -4.27 -14.38
C LEU A 86 2.78 -4.85 -13.31
N MET A 87 1.67 -5.49 -13.71
CA MET A 87 0.77 -6.15 -12.75
C MET A 87 1.47 -7.30 -12.03
N CYS A 88 2.23 -8.11 -12.78
CA CYS A 88 3.03 -9.18 -12.19
C CYS A 88 4.07 -8.63 -11.19
N ALA A 89 4.76 -7.54 -11.54
CA ALA A 89 5.70 -6.87 -10.65
C ALA A 89 5.01 -6.32 -9.39
N ILE A 90 3.85 -5.68 -9.55
CA ILE A 90 3.04 -5.18 -8.43
C ILE A 90 2.67 -6.33 -7.48
N VAL A 91 2.08 -7.41 -8.01
CA VAL A 91 1.64 -8.55 -7.19
C VAL A 91 2.83 -9.25 -6.52
N LEU A 92 3.96 -9.42 -7.23
CA LEU A 92 5.17 -9.99 -6.63
C LEU A 92 5.71 -9.12 -5.49
N CYS A 93 5.77 -7.79 -5.69
CA CYS A 93 6.27 -6.86 -4.68
C CYS A 93 5.35 -6.81 -3.47
N ILE A 94 4.04 -6.60 -3.69
CA ILE A 94 3.09 -6.44 -2.58
C ILE A 94 2.98 -7.74 -1.80
N ASP A 95 2.86 -8.87 -2.50
CA ASP A 95 2.49 -10.11 -1.84
C ASP A 95 3.73 -10.93 -1.38
N PRO A 96 4.31 -11.86 -2.17
CA PRO A 96 5.27 -12.81 -1.63
C PRO A 96 6.63 -12.20 -1.26
N MET A 97 7.07 -11.15 -1.96
CA MET A 97 8.42 -10.61 -1.75
C MET A 97 8.52 -9.73 -0.50
N VAL A 98 7.48 -8.95 -0.19
CA VAL A 98 7.56 -7.91 0.84
C VAL A 98 6.45 -8.01 1.88
N ALA A 99 5.17 -7.83 1.51
CA ALA A 99 4.13 -7.66 2.50
C ALA A 99 3.81 -8.94 3.28
N ILE A 100 3.75 -10.09 2.63
CA ILE A 100 3.47 -11.36 3.33
C ILE A 100 4.59 -11.71 4.33
N PRO A 101 5.89 -11.72 3.96
CA PRO A 101 6.97 -11.93 4.92
C PRO A 101 6.98 -10.88 6.04
N ARG A 102 6.69 -9.61 5.71
CA ARG A 102 6.62 -8.51 6.66
C ARG A 102 5.52 -8.72 7.71
N THR A 103 4.37 -9.32 7.36
CA THR A 103 3.32 -9.62 8.35
C THR A 103 3.82 -10.58 9.43
N SER A 104 4.54 -11.64 9.06
CA SER A 104 5.11 -12.57 10.02
C SER A 104 6.19 -11.93 10.88
N ALA A 105 7.12 -11.18 10.28
CA ALA A 105 8.16 -10.47 11.03
C ALA A 105 7.56 -9.45 12.01
N SER A 106 6.57 -8.67 11.57
CA SER A 106 5.86 -7.70 12.43
C SER A 106 5.10 -8.39 13.56
N ALA A 107 4.41 -9.50 13.28
CA ALA A 107 3.71 -10.27 14.30
C ALA A 107 4.68 -10.86 15.33
N TYR A 108 5.84 -11.34 14.88
CA TYR A 108 6.87 -11.81 15.78
C TYR A 108 7.41 -10.68 16.66
N GLU A 109 7.84 -9.57 16.06
CA GLU A 109 8.49 -8.47 16.78
C GLU A 109 7.54 -7.71 17.71
N MET A 110 6.22 -7.64 17.40
CA MET A 110 5.25 -6.89 18.20
C MET A 110 4.41 -7.77 19.15
N ALA A 111 4.13 -9.04 18.77
CA ALA A 111 3.27 -9.90 19.60
C ALA A 111 4.05 -10.93 20.39
N ILE A 112 5.14 -11.50 19.85
CA ILE A 112 5.83 -12.62 20.45
C ILE A 112 7.07 -12.18 21.20
N ALA A 113 8.00 -11.49 20.56
CA ALA A 113 9.29 -11.14 21.17
C ALA A 113 9.16 -10.35 22.49
N PRO A 114 8.24 -9.38 22.64
CA PRO A 114 8.08 -8.65 23.90
C PRO A 114 7.42 -9.47 25.02
N ASN A 115 6.65 -10.52 24.67
CA ASN A 115 5.79 -11.22 25.62
C ASN A 115 6.23 -12.66 25.95
N LEU A 116 6.98 -13.31 25.05
CA LEU A 116 7.36 -14.71 25.14
C LEU A 116 8.87 -14.88 24.88
N SER A 117 9.65 -14.92 25.95
CA SER A 117 11.08 -15.20 25.86
C SER A 117 11.33 -16.65 25.42
N GLY A 118 12.27 -16.86 24.48
CA GLY A 118 12.71 -18.18 24.07
C GLY A 118 12.06 -18.75 22.78
N VAL A 119 11.08 -18.07 22.20
CA VAL A 119 10.56 -18.43 20.88
C VAL A 119 11.48 -17.87 19.80
N SER A 120 12.09 -18.73 18.98
CA SER A 120 12.93 -18.22 17.88
C SER A 120 12.08 -17.71 16.70
N PRO A 121 12.57 -16.70 15.93
CA PRO A 121 11.89 -16.20 14.73
C PRO A 121 11.57 -17.32 13.73
N VAL A 122 12.48 -18.29 13.58
CA VAL A 122 12.31 -19.43 12.66
C VAL A 122 11.13 -20.31 13.06
N VAL A 123 11.05 -20.69 14.34
CA VAL A 123 9.94 -21.53 14.85
C VAL A 123 8.61 -20.80 14.68
N PHE A 124 8.60 -19.49 15.00
CA PHE A 124 7.38 -18.69 14.83
C PHE A 124 7.00 -18.59 13.37
N SER A 125 7.91 -18.28 12.46
CA SER A 125 7.59 -18.11 11.03
C SER A 125 7.05 -19.41 10.41
N VAL A 126 7.62 -20.55 10.78
CA VAL A 126 7.12 -21.85 10.32
C VAL A 126 5.69 -22.10 10.84
N ALA A 127 5.44 -21.85 12.13
CA ALA A 127 4.09 -22.02 12.71
C ALA A 127 3.09 -21.03 12.09
N PHE A 128 3.49 -19.76 11.89
CA PHE A 128 2.67 -18.72 11.28
C PHE A 128 2.28 -19.11 9.85
N PHE A 129 3.25 -19.48 8.99
CA PHE A 129 2.95 -19.83 7.61
C PHE A 129 2.28 -21.20 7.46
N ALA A 130 2.48 -22.14 8.38
CA ALA A 130 1.67 -23.36 8.44
C ALA A 130 0.19 -23.04 8.74
N LEU A 131 -0.08 -22.10 9.66
CA LEU A 131 -1.43 -21.61 9.92
C LEU A 131 -2.03 -20.94 8.67
N ILE A 132 -1.28 -20.01 8.02
CA ILE A 132 -1.74 -19.34 6.80
C ILE A 132 -2.04 -20.35 5.69
N LEU A 133 -1.16 -21.34 5.48
CA LEU A 133 -1.37 -22.41 4.50
C LEU A 133 -2.69 -23.14 4.74
N VAL A 134 -2.94 -23.59 5.97
CA VAL A 134 -4.18 -24.30 6.33
C VAL A 134 -5.41 -23.43 6.10
N LEU A 135 -5.36 -22.16 6.49
CA LEU A 135 -6.48 -21.23 6.37
C LEU A 135 -6.76 -20.84 4.90
N CYS A 136 -5.72 -20.67 4.07
CA CYS A 136 -5.90 -20.40 2.64
C CYS A 136 -6.39 -21.62 1.85
N LEU A 137 -6.13 -22.84 2.31
CA LEU A 137 -6.62 -24.08 1.67
C LEU A 137 -8.06 -24.44 2.07
N LYS A 138 -8.55 -23.90 3.17
CA LYS A 138 -9.93 -24.05 3.62
C LYS A 138 -10.62 -22.71 3.41
N GLU A 139 -11.69 -22.70 2.61
CA GLU A 139 -12.58 -21.53 2.52
C GLU A 139 -13.19 -21.28 3.90
N SER A 140 -12.55 -20.45 4.71
CA SER A 140 -12.93 -20.29 6.11
C SER A 140 -13.64 -18.96 6.34
N ALA A 141 -14.82 -19.02 6.95
CA ALA A 141 -15.53 -17.87 7.53
C ALA A 141 -14.70 -17.13 8.61
N VAL A 142 -13.56 -17.67 9.02
CA VAL A 142 -12.66 -17.09 10.03
C VAL A 142 -12.15 -15.73 9.59
N VAL A 143 -11.81 -15.54 8.29
CA VAL A 143 -11.34 -14.25 7.75
C VAL A 143 -12.41 -13.16 7.92
N ASP A 144 -13.67 -13.50 7.68
CA ASP A 144 -14.80 -12.55 7.81
C ASP A 144 -15.08 -12.16 9.26
N ILE A 145 -15.00 -13.11 10.20
CA ILE A 145 -15.26 -12.87 11.62
C ILE A 145 -14.12 -12.04 12.21
N VAL A 146 -12.89 -12.39 11.92
CA VAL A 146 -11.70 -11.68 12.43
C VAL A 146 -11.68 -10.25 11.90
N GLY A 147 -11.95 -10.02 10.61
CA GLY A 147 -12.01 -8.68 10.03
C GLY A 147 -13.13 -7.80 10.60
N LYS A 148 -14.31 -8.36 10.87
CA LYS A 148 -15.46 -7.61 11.41
C LYS A 148 -15.34 -7.22 12.87
N VAL A 149 -14.67 -8.01 13.68
CA VAL A 149 -14.52 -7.77 15.13
C VAL A 149 -13.18 -7.12 15.44
N LEU A 150 -12.12 -7.56 14.76
CA LEU A 150 -10.76 -7.12 15.04
C LEU A 150 -10.52 -5.66 14.65
N THR A 151 -11.07 -5.21 13.52
CA THR A 151 -10.88 -3.83 13.05
C THR A 151 -11.42 -2.77 14.01
N PRO A 152 -12.67 -2.87 14.52
CA PRO A 152 -13.13 -1.96 15.56
C PRO A 152 -12.28 -2.02 16.84
N LEU A 153 -11.86 -3.21 17.26
CA LEU A 153 -11.03 -3.37 18.45
C LEU A 153 -9.64 -2.72 18.28
N LEU A 154 -9.03 -2.91 17.12
CA LEU A 154 -7.76 -2.28 16.75
C LEU A 154 -7.89 -0.75 16.75
N LEU A 155 -8.94 -0.19 16.14
CA LEU A 155 -9.21 1.24 16.14
C LEU A 155 -9.37 1.80 17.55
N VAL A 156 -10.18 1.13 18.39
CA VAL A 156 -10.38 1.55 19.79
C VAL A 156 -9.04 1.53 20.53
N GLY A 157 -8.23 0.48 20.37
CA GLY A 157 -6.91 0.38 20.99
C GLY A 157 -5.96 1.48 20.52
N LEU A 158 -5.92 1.75 19.21
CA LEU A 158 -5.07 2.81 18.64
C LEU A 158 -5.50 4.20 19.11
N PHE A 159 -6.80 4.52 19.08
CA PHE A 159 -7.28 5.80 19.56
C PHE A 159 -7.06 5.95 21.08
N ALA A 160 -7.18 4.89 21.87
CA ALA A 160 -6.87 4.94 23.31
C ALA A 160 -5.39 5.31 23.55
N ILE A 161 -4.47 4.70 22.82
CA ILE A 161 -3.04 5.00 22.90
C ILE A 161 -2.77 6.45 22.45
N ILE A 162 -3.33 6.85 21.31
CA ILE A 162 -3.15 8.19 20.74
C ILE A 162 -3.68 9.26 21.69
N ILE A 163 -4.91 9.10 22.19
CA ILE A 163 -5.53 10.06 23.12
C ILE A 163 -4.70 10.16 24.42
N LYS A 164 -4.26 9.00 24.97
CA LYS A 164 -3.43 9.00 26.15
C LYS A 164 -2.09 9.72 25.95
N GLY A 165 -1.43 9.51 24.80
CA GLY A 165 -0.18 10.18 24.50
C GLY A 165 -0.32 11.67 24.14
N ILE A 166 -1.52 12.12 23.69
CA ILE A 166 -1.81 13.54 23.51
C ILE A 166 -2.04 14.21 24.88
N VAL A 167 -2.76 13.54 25.79
CA VAL A 167 -3.05 14.07 27.12
C VAL A 167 -1.81 14.05 28.03
N ALA A 168 -0.97 13.02 27.89
CA ALA A 168 0.27 12.85 28.65
C ALA A 168 1.43 12.53 27.69
N PRO A 169 2.03 13.52 27.05
CA PRO A 169 3.15 13.31 26.13
C PRO A 169 4.32 12.61 26.82
N LEU A 170 5.00 11.72 26.11
CA LEU A 170 6.09 10.91 26.68
C LEU A 170 7.39 11.70 26.90
N GLY A 171 7.57 12.81 26.19
CA GLY A 171 8.72 13.69 26.33
C GLY A 171 8.64 14.90 25.42
N GLU A 172 9.72 15.66 25.42
CA GLU A 172 9.88 16.84 24.55
C GLU A 172 10.22 16.42 23.13
N ILE A 173 9.71 17.17 22.16
CA ILE A 173 10.01 16.96 20.76
C ILE A 173 11.38 17.58 20.45
N ALA A 174 12.28 16.84 19.81
CA ALA A 174 13.61 17.32 19.43
C ALA A 174 13.51 18.52 18.47
N ASP A 175 14.28 19.56 18.73
CA ASP A 175 14.28 20.80 17.93
C ASP A 175 14.76 20.55 16.48
N LEU A 176 15.71 19.63 16.32
CA LEU A 176 16.29 19.30 15.01
C LEU A 176 15.90 17.88 14.60
N PRO A 177 15.59 17.68 13.30
CA PRO A 177 15.35 16.35 12.78
C PRO A 177 16.66 15.52 12.78
N GLN A 178 16.53 14.21 12.95
CA GLN A 178 17.64 13.25 12.86
C GLN A 178 17.99 12.92 11.40
N ILE A 179 17.15 13.29 10.46
CA ILE A 179 17.26 13.04 9.01
C ILE A 179 17.46 14.34 8.23
N SER A 180 18.23 14.28 7.16
CA SER A 180 18.59 15.46 6.36
C SER A 180 17.42 16.01 5.54
N ASN A 181 16.60 15.15 4.97
CA ASN A 181 15.46 15.54 4.13
C ASN A 181 14.17 14.88 4.61
N VAL A 182 13.42 15.61 5.44
CA VAL A 182 12.20 15.14 6.07
C VAL A 182 11.10 14.82 5.06
N THR A 183 10.95 15.67 4.03
CA THR A 183 9.92 15.50 2.98
C THR A 183 10.17 14.23 2.18
N VAL A 184 11.40 13.99 1.71
CA VAL A 184 11.75 12.78 0.95
C VAL A 184 11.60 11.51 1.78
N THR A 185 12.02 11.56 3.05
CA THR A 185 11.85 10.43 3.96
C THR A 185 10.37 10.12 4.15
N GLY A 186 9.52 11.15 4.28
CA GLY A 186 8.06 10.99 4.34
C GLY A 186 7.49 10.33 3.08
N ILE A 187 7.86 10.79 1.88
CA ILE A 187 7.42 10.19 0.61
C ILE A 187 7.85 8.72 0.52
N LYS A 188 9.13 8.42 0.82
CA LYS A 188 9.65 7.05 0.79
C LYS A 188 8.96 6.15 1.82
N ALA A 189 8.70 6.66 3.02
CA ALA A 189 7.95 5.93 4.04
C ALA A 189 6.51 5.62 3.56
N GLY A 190 5.85 6.57 2.87
CA GLY A 190 4.55 6.34 2.24
C GLY A 190 4.60 5.26 1.15
N TYR A 191 5.62 5.23 0.31
CA TYR A 191 5.78 4.14 -0.68
C TYR A 191 5.96 2.77 -0.03
N GLN A 192 6.62 2.70 1.14
CA GLN A 192 6.85 1.47 1.88
C GLN A 192 5.57 0.82 2.44
N THR A 193 4.47 1.57 2.58
CA THR A 193 3.17 1.01 2.97
C THR A 193 2.59 0.12 1.87
N MET A 194 2.87 0.46 0.60
CA MET A 194 2.37 -0.19 -0.62
C MET A 194 0.86 0.02 -0.88
N ASP A 195 0.20 0.89 -0.13
CA ASP A 195 -1.25 1.11 -0.20
C ASP A 195 -1.70 1.66 -1.56
N ALA A 196 -0.91 2.53 -2.19
CA ALA A 196 -1.23 3.06 -3.52
C ALA A 196 -1.22 1.96 -4.61
N LEU A 197 -0.30 0.99 -4.52
CA LEU A 197 -0.28 -0.16 -5.42
C LEU A 197 -1.41 -1.14 -5.09
N ALA A 198 -1.69 -1.35 -3.80
CA ALA A 198 -2.77 -2.20 -3.30
C ALA A 198 -4.16 -1.64 -3.62
N ALA A 199 -4.30 -0.35 -3.86
CA ALA A 199 -5.57 0.29 -4.19
C ALA A 199 -6.24 -0.31 -5.44
N LEU A 200 -5.46 -0.76 -6.42
CA LEU A 200 -6.00 -1.39 -7.64
C LEU A 200 -6.66 -2.75 -7.36
N PRO A 201 -5.99 -3.76 -6.75
CA PRO A 201 -6.62 -5.03 -6.42
C PRO A 201 -7.71 -4.88 -5.35
N PHE A 202 -7.49 -4.10 -4.30
CA PHE A 202 -8.49 -3.88 -3.25
C PHE A 202 -9.75 -3.20 -3.78
N GLY A 203 -9.58 -2.23 -4.67
CA GLY A 203 -10.70 -1.54 -5.27
C GLY A 203 -11.61 -2.45 -6.09
N ILE A 204 -11.07 -3.49 -6.74
CA ILE A 204 -11.88 -4.50 -7.46
C ILE A 204 -12.77 -5.25 -6.48
N ILE A 205 -12.22 -5.71 -5.37
CA ILE A 205 -12.96 -6.45 -4.34
C ILE A 205 -14.12 -5.60 -3.81
N ILE A 206 -13.86 -4.32 -3.53
CA ILE A 206 -14.87 -3.37 -3.07
C ILE A 206 -15.93 -3.10 -4.14
N LEU A 207 -15.54 -2.90 -5.40
CA LEU A 207 -16.47 -2.69 -6.50
C LEU A 207 -17.38 -3.91 -6.70
N GLN A 208 -16.83 -5.11 -6.66
CA GLN A 208 -17.59 -6.35 -6.77
C GLN A 208 -18.57 -6.51 -5.58
N SER A 209 -18.11 -6.27 -4.36
CA SER A 209 -18.95 -6.34 -3.15
C SER A 209 -20.12 -5.35 -3.22
N VAL A 210 -19.86 -4.10 -3.60
CA VAL A 210 -20.90 -3.06 -3.72
C VAL A 210 -21.86 -3.36 -4.87
N THR A 211 -21.36 -3.91 -5.98
CA THR A 211 -22.19 -4.34 -7.12
C THR A 211 -23.10 -5.51 -6.74
N ALA A 212 -22.58 -6.51 -6.01
CA ALA A 212 -23.36 -7.64 -5.50
C ALA A 212 -24.51 -7.20 -4.57
N LYS A 213 -24.29 -6.10 -3.82
CA LYS A 213 -25.34 -5.44 -3.02
C LYS A 213 -26.33 -4.62 -3.87
N GLY A 214 -26.16 -4.61 -5.21
CA GLY A 214 -27.08 -4.01 -6.19
C GLY A 214 -26.86 -2.51 -6.40
N TYR A 215 -25.69 -1.95 -6.06
CA TYR A 215 -25.27 -0.63 -6.50
C TYR A 215 -24.52 -0.77 -7.83
N LYS A 216 -25.23 -0.55 -8.93
CA LYS A 216 -24.67 -0.68 -10.29
C LYS A 216 -23.74 0.49 -10.62
N GLN A 217 -22.87 0.27 -11.59
CA GLN A 217 -21.95 1.27 -12.12
C GLN A 217 -22.67 2.60 -12.44
N GLY A 218 -22.06 3.72 -12.05
CA GLY A 218 -22.59 5.06 -12.20
C GLY A 218 -22.69 5.83 -10.87
N LYS A 219 -23.61 6.81 -10.81
CA LYS A 219 -23.73 7.73 -9.66
C LYS A 219 -23.96 7.03 -8.30
N SER A 220 -24.67 5.89 -8.26
CA SER A 220 -24.95 5.17 -7.02
C SER A 220 -23.71 4.46 -6.48
N GLN A 221 -22.95 3.81 -7.34
CA GLN A 221 -21.69 3.14 -6.97
C GLN A 221 -20.64 4.19 -6.58
N LEU A 222 -20.50 5.29 -7.36
CA LEU A 222 -19.60 6.40 -7.04
C LEU A 222 -19.88 7.00 -5.67
N ARG A 223 -21.17 7.19 -5.31
CA ARG A 223 -21.55 7.70 -3.99
C ARG A 223 -21.15 6.76 -2.86
N VAL A 224 -21.40 5.46 -2.99
CA VAL A 224 -21.11 4.50 -1.92
C VAL A 224 -19.62 4.23 -1.81
N VAL A 225 -18.95 3.91 -2.91
CA VAL A 225 -17.50 3.59 -2.88
C VAL A 225 -16.66 4.85 -2.64
N GLY A 226 -17.00 5.98 -3.27
CA GLY A 226 -16.32 7.26 -3.03
C GLY A 226 -16.50 7.76 -1.60
N GLY A 227 -17.72 7.66 -1.05
CA GLY A 227 -17.97 8.00 0.34
C GLY A 227 -17.25 7.07 1.32
N ALA A 228 -17.19 5.77 1.01
CA ALA A 228 -16.46 4.78 1.79
C ALA A 228 -14.94 5.02 1.74
N ALA A 229 -14.39 5.34 0.56
CA ALA A 229 -12.98 5.70 0.40
C ALA A 229 -12.63 6.96 1.21
N LEU A 230 -13.48 7.99 1.16
CA LEU A 230 -13.28 9.20 1.95
C LEU A 230 -13.31 8.91 3.46
N LEU A 231 -14.28 8.11 3.94
CA LEU A 231 -14.35 7.71 5.34
C LEU A 231 -13.10 6.94 5.77
N ALA A 232 -12.68 5.95 4.98
CA ALA A 232 -11.45 5.20 5.25
C ALA A 232 -10.23 6.13 5.28
N GLY A 233 -10.09 7.05 4.31
CA GLY A 233 -9.01 8.02 4.27
C GLY A 233 -8.95 8.94 5.49
N VAL A 234 -10.11 9.41 5.98
CA VAL A 234 -10.19 10.24 7.20
C VAL A 234 -9.80 9.45 8.45
N LEU A 235 -10.23 8.19 8.56
CA LEU A 235 -9.85 7.33 9.68
C LEU A 235 -8.34 7.02 9.66
N LEU A 236 -7.79 6.70 8.49
CA LEU A 236 -6.34 6.48 8.31
C LEU A 236 -5.55 7.75 8.64
N LEU A 237 -6.00 8.93 8.16
CA LEU A 237 -5.40 10.22 8.49
C LEU A 237 -5.33 10.43 10.01
N ALA A 238 -6.44 10.22 10.71
CA ALA A 238 -6.50 10.45 12.16
C ALA A 238 -5.56 9.51 12.92
N VAL A 239 -5.55 8.22 12.55
CA VAL A 239 -4.69 7.22 13.21
C VAL A 239 -3.21 7.49 12.90
N TYR A 240 -2.84 7.71 11.64
CA TYR A 240 -1.42 7.88 11.28
C TYR A 240 -0.84 9.20 11.78
N MET A 241 -1.63 10.27 11.74
CA MET A 241 -1.22 11.55 12.31
C MET A 241 -0.98 11.43 13.83
N GLY A 242 -1.89 10.74 14.53
CA GLY A 242 -1.72 10.47 15.94
C GLY A 242 -0.47 9.65 16.24
N LEU A 243 -0.23 8.58 15.48
CA LEU A 243 0.98 7.76 15.64
C LEU A 243 2.27 8.54 15.32
N ALA A 244 2.26 9.37 14.29
CA ALA A 244 3.41 10.22 13.95
C ALA A 244 3.70 11.24 15.07
N TYR A 245 2.67 11.83 15.66
CA TYR A 245 2.82 12.70 16.83
C TYR A 245 3.42 11.94 18.03
N LEU A 246 2.91 10.73 18.34
CA LEU A 246 3.50 9.91 19.41
C LEU A 246 4.98 9.63 19.17
N GLY A 247 5.36 9.32 17.93
CA GLY A 247 6.76 9.17 17.56
C GLY A 247 7.58 10.44 17.80
N ALA A 248 7.04 11.61 17.44
CA ALA A 248 7.69 12.89 17.67
C ALA A 248 7.95 13.15 19.17
N THR A 249 7.02 12.78 20.06
CA THR A 249 7.17 12.96 21.53
C THR A 249 8.28 12.12 22.17
N VAL A 250 8.84 11.17 21.44
CA VAL A 250 9.99 10.34 21.89
C VAL A 250 11.27 10.60 21.12
N SER A 251 11.29 11.62 20.26
CA SER A 251 12.43 11.95 19.38
C SER A 251 13.71 12.35 20.12
N THR A 252 13.62 12.80 21.37
CA THR A 252 14.78 13.07 22.25
C THR A 252 15.28 11.82 22.97
N GLN A 253 14.49 10.76 23.04
CA GLN A 253 14.79 9.55 23.80
C GLN A 253 15.37 8.44 22.90
N TYR A 254 14.95 8.39 21.65
CA TYR A 254 15.33 7.35 20.69
C TYR A 254 15.96 7.95 19.43
N THR A 255 16.76 7.13 18.76
CA THR A 255 17.39 7.46 17.47
C THR A 255 17.01 6.42 16.42
N GLY A 256 17.34 6.66 15.16
CA GLY A 256 17.10 5.72 14.06
C GLY A 256 17.75 4.33 14.21
N SER A 257 18.54 4.12 15.27
CA SER A 257 19.09 2.78 15.60
C SER A 257 18.07 1.85 16.28
N ILE A 258 16.97 2.38 16.82
CA ILE A 258 15.87 1.52 17.31
C ILE A 258 15.11 0.94 16.13
N GLY A 259 14.75 -0.35 16.20
CA GLY A 259 13.88 -0.97 15.18
C GLY A 259 12.48 -0.38 15.19
N ARG A 260 11.83 -0.35 14.02
CA ARG A 260 10.47 0.25 13.86
C ARG A 260 9.43 -0.39 14.76
N ALA A 261 9.42 -1.72 14.84
CA ALA A 261 8.51 -2.44 15.73
C ALA A 261 8.84 -2.19 17.20
N ALA A 262 10.12 -2.15 17.55
CA ALA A 262 10.56 -1.88 18.92
C ALA A 262 10.14 -0.48 19.39
N LEU A 263 10.20 0.53 18.53
CA LEU A 263 9.78 1.89 18.86
C LEU A 263 8.29 1.94 19.22
N ILE A 264 7.40 1.41 18.39
CA ILE A 264 5.96 1.44 18.70
C ILE A 264 5.64 0.64 19.95
N MET A 265 6.32 -0.49 20.19
CA MET A 265 6.13 -1.28 21.40
C MET A 265 6.62 -0.53 22.65
N ALA A 266 7.74 0.21 22.57
CA ALA A 266 8.22 1.06 23.66
C ALA A 266 7.24 2.21 23.97
N ILE A 267 6.65 2.85 22.94
CA ILE A 267 5.60 3.87 23.10
C ILE A 267 4.38 3.27 23.81
N VAL A 268 3.92 2.09 23.36
CA VAL A 268 2.77 1.41 23.96
C VAL A 268 3.05 1.02 25.42
N GLU A 269 4.24 0.51 25.71
CA GLU A 269 4.64 0.15 27.08
C GLU A 269 4.69 1.38 27.99
N ALA A 270 5.26 2.46 27.53
CA ALA A 270 5.33 3.71 28.29
C ALA A 270 3.95 4.31 28.57
N LEU A 271 3.02 4.23 27.61
CA LEU A 271 1.66 4.75 27.75
C LEU A 271 0.72 3.79 28.52
N MET A 272 0.75 2.49 28.25
CA MET A 272 -0.27 1.53 28.68
C MET A 272 0.29 0.43 29.60
N GLY A 273 1.61 0.40 29.81
CA GLY A 273 2.30 -0.63 30.59
C GLY A 273 2.27 -2.01 29.90
N LYS A 274 2.73 -3.04 30.61
CA LYS A 274 2.82 -4.42 30.09
C LYS A 274 1.51 -4.99 29.60
N THR A 275 0.39 -4.67 30.23
CA THR A 275 -0.94 -5.10 29.78
C THR A 275 -1.27 -4.52 28.41
N GLY A 276 -0.91 -3.24 28.16
CA GLY A 276 -1.06 -2.62 26.85
C GLY A 276 -0.22 -3.30 25.77
N VAL A 277 1.04 -3.67 26.10
CA VAL A 277 1.93 -4.41 25.20
C VAL A 277 1.30 -5.75 24.78
N VAL A 278 0.75 -6.51 25.73
CA VAL A 278 0.10 -7.79 25.43
C VAL A 278 -1.12 -7.60 24.52
N ILE A 279 -2.03 -6.69 24.91
CA ILE A 279 -3.27 -6.44 24.14
C ILE A 279 -2.93 -5.95 22.73
N PHE A 280 -2.04 -4.96 22.61
CA PHE A 280 -1.64 -4.41 21.32
C PHE A 280 -0.94 -5.47 20.46
N GLY A 281 -0.03 -6.26 21.03
CA GLY A 281 0.65 -7.35 20.34
C GLY A 281 -0.32 -8.39 19.78
N VAL A 282 -1.31 -8.83 20.57
CA VAL A 282 -2.35 -9.79 20.15
C VAL A 282 -3.16 -9.20 18.99
N VAL A 283 -3.62 -7.95 19.13
CA VAL A 283 -4.45 -7.30 18.11
C VAL A 283 -3.68 -7.13 16.80
N VAL A 284 -2.44 -6.65 16.85
CA VAL A 284 -1.59 -6.51 15.67
C VAL A 284 -1.23 -7.88 15.08
N GLY A 285 -0.93 -8.87 15.92
CA GLY A 285 -0.64 -10.24 15.47
C GLY A 285 -1.80 -10.84 14.68
N LEU A 286 -3.03 -10.68 15.16
CA LEU A 286 -4.23 -11.13 14.45
C LEU A 286 -4.45 -10.33 13.15
N ALA A 287 -4.22 -9.02 13.15
CA ALA A 287 -4.26 -8.21 11.93
C ALA A 287 -3.23 -8.69 10.90
N CYS A 288 -2.02 -9.06 11.33
CA CYS A 288 -1.00 -9.66 10.47
C CYS A 288 -1.46 -10.98 9.84
N VAL A 289 -2.13 -11.85 10.62
CA VAL A 289 -2.68 -13.12 10.12
C VAL A 289 -3.73 -12.87 9.05
N THR A 290 -4.68 -11.96 9.27
CA THR A 290 -5.74 -11.67 8.29
C THR A 290 -5.18 -11.07 7.00
N THR A 291 -4.24 -10.14 7.11
CA THR A 291 -3.54 -9.55 5.97
C THR A 291 -2.77 -10.62 5.19
N ALA A 292 -2.01 -11.48 5.88
CA ALA A 292 -1.27 -12.58 5.23
C ALA A 292 -2.18 -13.54 4.47
N ILE A 293 -3.35 -13.90 5.02
CA ILE A 293 -4.33 -14.74 4.34
C ILE A 293 -4.86 -14.05 3.07
N ALA A 294 -5.26 -12.79 3.18
CA ALA A 294 -5.82 -12.03 2.06
C ALA A 294 -4.81 -11.91 0.92
N LEU A 295 -3.57 -11.50 1.22
CA LEU A 295 -2.51 -11.34 0.24
C LEU A 295 -2.08 -12.68 -0.38
N THR A 296 -1.90 -13.73 0.44
CA THR A 296 -1.54 -15.06 -0.06
C THR A 296 -2.61 -15.62 -1.00
N SER A 297 -3.89 -15.46 -0.63
CA SER A 297 -5.01 -15.92 -1.46
C SER A 297 -5.11 -15.13 -2.77
N SER A 298 -4.93 -13.82 -2.72
CA SER A 298 -4.93 -12.94 -3.89
C SER A 298 -3.82 -13.27 -4.86
N ALA A 299 -2.58 -13.38 -4.37
CA ALA A 299 -1.42 -13.73 -5.19
C ALA A 299 -1.55 -15.11 -5.82
N ALA A 300 -1.97 -16.11 -5.04
CA ALA A 300 -2.13 -17.48 -5.55
C ALA A 300 -3.21 -17.56 -6.63
N ALA A 301 -4.31 -16.84 -6.48
CA ALA A 301 -5.36 -16.74 -7.50
C ALA A 301 -4.82 -16.08 -8.78
N TYR A 302 -4.16 -14.93 -8.65
CA TYR A 302 -3.56 -14.21 -9.77
C TYR A 302 -2.55 -15.06 -10.55
N PHE A 303 -1.60 -15.70 -9.87
CA PHE A 303 -0.59 -16.52 -10.56
C PHE A 303 -1.18 -17.80 -11.17
N SER A 304 -2.19 -18.40 -10.53
CA SER A 304 -2.90 -19.55 -11.12
C SER A 304 -3.61 -19.17 -12.40
N GLU A 305 -4.25 -18.00 -12.44
CA GLU A 305 -4.89 -17.44 -13.63
C GLU A 305 -3.86 -17.09 -14.71
N LEU A 306 -2.77 -16.43 -14.35
CA LEU A 306 -1.66 -16.09 -15.25
C LEU A 306 -1.07 -17.33 -15.93
N CYS A 307 -0.92 -18.44 -15.18
CA CYS A 307 -0.48 -19.73 -15.70
C CYS A 307 -1.59 -20.51 -16.43
N ARG A 308 -2.78 -19.92 -16.64
CA ARG A 308 -3.95 -20.55 -17.29
C ARG A 308 -4.34 -21.88 -16.62
N GLY A 309 -4.25 -21.96 -15.31
CA GLY A 309 -4.60 -23.15 -14.53
C GLY A 309 -3.60 -24.33 -14.64
N LYS A 310 -2.46 -24.19 -15.35
CA LYS A 310 -1.44 -25.24 -15.43
C LYS A 310 -0.80 -25.53 -14.08
N VAL A 311 -0.70 -24.53 -13.22
CA VAL A 311 -0.27 -24.65 -11.82
C VAL A 311 -1.49 -24.33 -10.94
N SER A 312 -1.78 -25.23 -10.01
CA SER A 312 -2.97 -25.09 -9.16
C SER A 312 -2.82 -23.97 -8.13
N TYR A 313 -3.95 -23.36 -7.74
CA TYR A 313 -4.01 -22.41 -6.64
C TYR A 313 -3.30 -22.91 -5.37
N LYS A 314 -3.54 -24.21 -5.00
CA LYS A 314 -2.93 -24.81 -3.81
C LYS A 314 -1.40 -24.86 -3.89
N ALA A 315 -0.85 -25.11 -5.09
CA ALA A 315 0.60 -25.13 -5.29
C ALA A 315 1.19 -23.71 -5.11
N PHE A 316 0.53 -22.68 -5.61
CA PHE A 316 0.97 -21.30 -5.39
C PHE A 316 0.86 -20.89 -3.93
N VAL A 317 -0.22 -21.23 -3.22
CA VAL A 317 -0.34 -20.98 -1.77
C VAL A 317 0.84 -21.61 -1.02
N ALA A 318 1.15 -22.87 -1.30
CA ALA A 318 2.28 -23.56 -0.65
C ALA A 318 3.62 -22.88 -0.99
N ALA A 319 3.89 -22.57 -2.26
CA ALA A 319 5.11 -21.90 -2.69
C ALA A 319 5.29 -20.52 -2.02
N ILE A 320 4.23 -19.72 -1.99
CA ILE A 320 4.22 -18.40 -1.35
C ILE A 320 4.48 -18.52 0.15
N CYS A 321 3.82 -19.46 0.85
CA CYS A 321 4.02 -19.66 2.28
C CYS A 321 5.46 -20.09 2.60
N VAL A 322 6.03 -21.03 1.84
CA VAL A 322 7.42 -21.49 2.03
C VAL A 322 8.41 -20.35 1.77
N PHE A 323 8.26 -19.63 0.66
CA PHE A 323 9.11 -18.49 0.33
C PHE A 323 9.04 -17.40 1.40
N SER A 324 7.83 -17.02 1.81
CA SER A 324 7.61 -15.99 2.81
C SER A 324 8.10 -16.42 4.20
N ALA A 325 8.02 -17.71 4.55
CA ALA A 325 8.59 -18.23 5.78
C ALA A 325 10.11 -18.05 5.83
N VAL A 326 10.81 -18.27 4.72
CA VAL A 326 12.25 -18.04 4.63
C VAL A 326 12.58 -16.56 4.74
N VAL A 327 11.92 -15.72 3.93
CA VAL A 327 12.20 -14.28 3.85
C VAL A 327 11.85 -13.56 5.17
N SER A 328 10.82 -13.97 5.90
CA SER A 328 10.42 -13.34 7.17
C SER A 328 11.51 -13.41 8.25
N ASN A 329 12.43 -14.38 8.14
CA ASN A 329 13.56 -14.51 9.08
C ASN A 329 14.68 -13.49 8.87
N LEU A 330 14.61 -12.66 7.83
CA LEU A 330 15.51 -11.51 7.68
C LEU A 330 15.24 -10.43 8.72
N GLY A 331 14.06 -10.44 9.34
CA GLY A 331 13.57 -9.41 10.24
C GLY A 331 12.95 -8.23 9.49
N LEU A 332 12.10 -7.48 10.19
CA LEU A 332 11.26 -6.44 9.62
C LEU A 332 12.06 -5.35 8.91
N ASP A 333 13.08 -4.78 9.56
CA ASP A 333 13.83 -3.66 9.00
C ASP A 333 14.64 -4.04 7.75
N ARG A 334 15.16 -5.28 7.68
CA ARG A 334 15.84 -5.77 6.47
C ARG A 334 14.88 -6.02 5.32
N ILE A 335 13.69 -6.56 5.61
CA ILE A 335 12.64 -6.73 4.58
C ILE A 335 12.28 -5.36 3.98
N VAL A 336 12.09 -4.35 4.82
CA VAL A 336 11.81 -2.98 4.38
C VAL A 336 12.95 -2.41 3.54
N ALA A 337 14.21 -2.63 3.96
CA ALA A 337 15.38 -2.15 3.21
C ALA A 337 15.53 -2.80 1.83
N VAL A 338 15.25 -4.10 1.72
CA VAL A 338 15.29 -4.83 0.43
C VAL A 338 14.11 -4.42 -0.47
N ALA A 339 12.97 -4.09 0.11
CA ALA A 339 11.79 -3.64 -0.63
C ALA A 339 11.99 -2.27 -1.28
N ALA A 340 12.72 -1.35 -0.63
CA ALA A 340 12.84 0.04 -1.04
C ALA A 340 13.22 0.22 -2.52
N PRO A 341 14.33 -0.37 -3.04
CA PRO A 341 14.73 -0.17 -4.44
C PRO A 341 13.70 -0.71 -5.45
N VAL A 342 13.02 -1.79 -5.10
CA VAL A 342 12.00 -2.39 -5.96
C VAL A 342 10.78 -1.48 -6.04
N LEU A 343 10.36 -0.94 -4.92
CA LEU A 343 9.24 -0.01 -4.84
C LEU A 343 9.56 1.30 -5.57
N ASP A 344 10.77 1.84 -5.39
CA ASP A 344 11.22 3.07 -6.08
C ASP A 344 11.15 2.93 -7.61
N VAL A 345 11.27 1.71 -8.16
CA VAL A 345 11.13 1.44 -9.60
C VAL A 345 9.68 1.20 -10.02
N VAL A 346 8.90 0.45 -9.23
CA VAL A 346 7.54 0.01 -9.60
C VAL A 346 6.49 1.11 -9.39
N TYR A 347 6.66 1.96 -8.35
CA TYR A 347 5.68 3.00 -8.02
C TYR A 347 5.49 4.03 -9.14
N PRO A 348 6.54 4.67 -9.71
CA PRO A 348 6.37 5.74 -10.67
C PRO A 348 5.55 5.35 -11.91
N PRO A 349 5.81 4.24 -12.63
CA PRO A 349 4.99 3.84 -13.77
C PRO A 349 3.54 3.52 -13.40
N ALA A 350 3.29 2.92 -12.22
CA ALA A 350 1.95 2.66 -11.73
C ALA A 350 1.19 3.97 -11.42
N LEU A 351 1.85 4.91 -10.75
CA LEU A 351 1.28 6.23 -10.45
C LEU A 351 0.94 7.03 -11.70
N VAL A 352 1.80 7.00 -12.72
CA VAL A 352 1.52 7.64 -14.01
C VAL A 352 0.21 7.10 -14.61
N LEU A 353 -0.01 5.79 -14.60
CA LEU A 353 -1.21 5.18 -15.13
C LEU A 353 -2.45 5.53 -14.30
N ILE A 354 -2.34 5.56 -12.98
CA ILE A 354 -3.40 6.00 -12.08
C ILE A 354 -3.77 7.47 -12.35
N CYS A 355 -2.76 8.36 -12.40
CA CYS A 355 -2.97 9.79 -12.66
C CYS A 355 -3.63 10.04 -14.02
N ILE A 356 -3.11 9.41 -15.09
CA ILE A 356 -3.67 9.56 -16.43
C ILE A 356 -5.11 9.02 -16.48
N SER A 357 -5.38 7.88 -15.85
CA SER A 357 -6.70 7.28 -15.82
C SER A 357 -7.72 8.13 -15.06
N LEU A 358 -7.26 8.84 -14.03
CA LEU A 358 -8.11 9.73 -13.23
C LEU A 358 -8.32 11.08 -13.91
N ILE A 359 -7.24 11.73 -14.39
CA ILE A 359 -7.29 13.12 -14.86
C ILE A 359 -7.64 13.18 -16.35
N MET A 360 -7.06 12.31 -17.16
CA MET A 360 -7.17 12.30 -18.63
C MET A 360 -7.67 10.95 -19.18
N PRO A 361 -8.86 10.48 -18.80
CA PRO A 361 -9.34 9.13 -19.18
C PRO A 361 -9.55 8.93 -20.67
N LYS A 362 -9.65 10.02 -21.43
CA LYS A 362 -9.84 10.01 -22.90
C LYS A 362 -8.53 10.19 -23.68
N VAL A 363 -7.39 10.34 -23.01
CA VAL A 363 -6.09 10.47 -23.69
C VAL A 363 -5.76 9.18 -24.42
N HIS A 364 -5.06 9.32 -25.54
CA HIS A 364 -4.66 8.18 -26.37
C HIS A 364 -3.67 7.28 -25.62
N ASP A 365 -3.81 5.96 -25.73
CA ASP A 365 -2.96 4.99 -25.00
C ASP A 365 -1.48 5.14 -25.34
N PHE A 366 -1.13 5.63 -26.55
CA PHE A 366 0.25 5.87 -26.92
C PHE A 366 0.92 6.94 -26.05
N VAL A 367 0.17 7.96 -25.62
CA VAL A 367 0.64 8.98 -24.67
C VAL A 367 0.91 8.34 -23.30
N SER A 368 0.02 7.47 -22.86
CA SER A 368 0.20 6.72 -21.60
C SER A 368 1.46 5.85 -21.65
N ARG A 369 1.71 5.19 -22.79
CA ARG A 369 2.93 4.38 -23.01
C ARG A 369 4.21 5.22 -22.93
N GLY A 370 4.22 6.37 -23.60
CA GLY A 370 5.35 7.31 -23.54
C GLY A 370 5.62 7.74 -22.11
N ALA A 371 4.58 8.20 -21.40
CA ALA A 371 4.71 8.65 -20.01
C ALA A 371 5.21 7.55 -19.06
N VAL A 372 4.71 6.32 -19.20
CA VAL A 372 5.16 5.14 -18.42
C VAL A 372 6.63 4.82 -18.71
N ILE A 373 7.05 4.86 -19.97
CA ILE A 373 8.45 4.62 -20.34
C ILE A 373 9.37 5.69 -19.71
N GLY A 374 8.98 6.96 -19.79
CA GLY A 374 9.74 8.06 -19.18
C GLY A 374 9.88 7.88 -17.66
N ALA A 375 8.78 7.55 -16.97
CA ALA A 375 8.79 7.28 -15.53
C ALA A 375 9.66 6.07 -15.19
N LEU A 376 9.51 4.95 -15.89
CA LEU A 376 10.24 3.71 -15.62
C LEU A 376 11.75 3.88 -15.83
N LEU A 377 12.15 4.44 -16.95
CA LEU A 377 13.57 4.66 -17.25
C LEU A 377 14.21 5.56 -16.18
N THR A 378 13.54 6.64 -15.82
CA THR A 378 14.08 7.57 -14.83
C THR A 378 14.12 6.92 -13.44
N SER A 379 13.11 6.21 -13.02
CA SER A 379 13.12 5.54 -11.70
C SER A 379 14.21 4.47 -11.62
N VAL A 380 14.44 3.70 -12.69
CA VAL A 380 15.56 2.75 -12.73
C VAL A 380 16.90 3.48 -12.58
N LEU A 381 17.12 4.56 -13.35
CA LEU A 381 18.37 5.34 -13.27
C LEU A 381 18.56 5.98 -11.89
N CYS A 382 17.49 6.54 -11.29
CA CYS A 382 17.54 7.11 -9.94
C CYS A 382 17.87 6.04 -8.90
N THR A 383 17.27 4.86 -9.01
CA THR A 383 17.53 3.75 -8.08
C THR A 383 18.98 3.27 -8.23
N LEU A 384 19.47 3.07 -9.44
CA LEU A 384 20.87 2.70 -9.69
C LEU A 384 21.84 3.74 -9.11
N HIS A 385 21.54 5.04 -9.29
CA HIS A 385 22.34 6.12 -8.73
C HIS A 385 22.39 6.06 -7.19
N THR A 386 21.24 5.86 -6.54
CA THR A 386 21.14 5.71 -5.07
C THR A 386 21.97 4.54 -4.54
N TYR A 387 22.14 3.48 -5.32
CA TYR A 387 22.93 2.29 -4.96
C TYR A 387 24.37 2.29 -5.53
N GLY A 388 24.91 3.44 -5.86
CA GLY A 388 26.33 3.65 -6.14
C GLY A 388 26.74 3.58 -7.61
N VAL A 389 25.81 3.44 -8.54
CA VAL A 389 26.12 3.58 -9.98
C VAL A 389 26.10 5.06 -10.34
N SER A 390 27.24 5.65 -10.72
CA SER A 390 27.30 7.06 -11.06
C SER A 390 26.46 7.38 -12.31
N VAL A 391 25.37 8.13 -12.13
CA VAL A 391 24.49 8.62 -13.20
C VAL A 391 24.28 10.13 -12.99
N PRO A 392 25.25 10.99 -13.38
CA PRO A 392 25.21 12.44 -13.07
C PRO A 392 23.97 13.15 -13.61
N LEU A 393 23.38 12.65 -14.70
CA LEU A 393 22.17 13.22 -15.31
C LEU A 393 20.97 13.21 -14.37
N VAL A 394 20.91 12.28 -13.41
CA VAL A 394 19.79 12.12 -12.49
C VAL A 394 19.72 13.29 -11.49
N GLU A 395 20.87 13.77 -11.00
CA GLU A 395 20.95 14.89 -10.06
C GLU A 395 20.51 16.22 -10.70
N ALA A 396 20.68 16.34 -12.02
CA ALA A 396 20.26 17.53 -12.78
C ALA A 396 18.75 17.55 -13.06
N LEU A 397 18.01 16.47 -12.77
CA LEU A 397 16.57 16.41 -13.00
C LEU A 397 15.81 17.29 -11.99
N PRO A 398 14.81 18.04 -12.43
CA PRO A 398 13.90 18.75 -11.53
C PRO A 398 13.25 17.77 -10.53
N LEU A 399 13.00 18.27 -9.32
CA LEU A 399 12.41 17.50 -8.23
C LEU A 399 13.27 16.33 -7.73
N TYR A 400 14.57 16.30 -8.06
CA TYR A 400 15.48 15.28 -7.55
C TYR A 400 15.52 15.28 -6.03
N ASP A 401 15.65 16.47 -5.43
CA ASP A 401 15.66 16.64 -3.98
C ASP A 401 14.34 16.23 -3.29
N LEU A 402 13.28 16.06 -4.06
CA LEU A 402 11.98 15.59 -3.57
C LEU A 402 11.73 14.09 -3.86
N GLY A 403 12.68 13.40 -4.52
CA GLY A 403 12.51 12.00 -4.94
C GLY A 403 11.48 11.81 -6.05
N LEU A 404 11.13 12.89 -6.76
CA LEU A 404 10.11 12.92 -7.83
C LEU A 404 10.71 13.20 -9.21
N SER A 405 11.98 12.87 -9.43
CA SER A 405 12.72 13.10 -10.68
C SER A 405 12.03 12.51 -11.92
N TRP A 406 11.26 11.44 -11.73
CA TRP A 406 10.54 10.74 -12.78
C TRP A 406 9.38 11.55 -13.39
N VAL A 407 8.87 12.56 -12.69
CA VAL A 407 7.66 13.31 -13.10
C VAL A 407 7.90 14.07 -14.40
N LEU A 408 9.00 14.84 -14.49
CA LEU A 408 9.30 15.60 -15.71
C LEU A 408 9.53 14.68 -16.92
N PRO A 409 10.38 13.62 -16.87
CA PRO A 409 10.52 12.69 -17.98
C PRO A 409 9.22 12.00 -18.37
N ALA A 410 8.35 11.63 -17.42
CA ALA A 410 7.03 11.09 -17.72
C ALA A 410 6.20 12.07 -18.56
N VAL A 411 6.17 13.34 -18.19
CA VAL A 411 5.46 14.38 -18.94
C VAL A 411 6.09 14.59 -20.33
N VAL A 412 7.42 14.71 -20.42
CA VAL A 412 8.12 14.95 -21.69
C VAL A 412 7.90 13.79 -22.67
N PHE A 413 8.06 12.55 -22.25
CA PHE A 413 7.85 11.38 -23.09
C PHE A 413 6.36 11.22 -23.46
N GLY A 414 5.45 11.57 -22.56
CA GLY A 414 4.00 11.61 -22.84
C GLY A 414 3.68 12.65 -23.92
N LEU A 415 4.19 13.87 -23.81
CA LEU A 415 4.01 14.92 -24.81
C LEU A 415 4.65 14.57 -26.15
N ALA A 416 5.86 13.99 -26.15
CA ALA A 416 6.51 13.51 -27.38
C ALA A 416 5.66 12.44 -28.07
N ALA A 417 5.10 11.50 -27.28
CA ALA A 417 4.16 10.50 -27.82
C ALA A 417 2.89 11.14 -28.37
N GLN A 418 2.37 12.19 -27.73
CA GLN A 418 1.22 12.96 -28.22
C GLN A 418 1.51 13.59 -29.61
N LEU A 419 2.67 14.20 -29.76
CA LEU A 419 3.07 14.77 -31.06
C LEU A 419 3.15 13.71 -32.15
N VAL A 420 3.66 12.50 -31.84
CA VAL A 420 3.67 11.37 -32.79
C VAL A 420 2.25 10.96 -33.22
N THR A 421 1.29 10.97 -32.31
CA THR A 421 -0.12 10.63 -32.67
C THR A 421 -0.78 11.68 -33.57
N MET A 422 -0.23 12.90 -33.63
CA MET A 422 -0.73 13.96 -34.50
C MET A 422 -0.18 13.85 -35.94
N LEU A 423 0.84 13.04 -36.18
CA LEU A 423 1.43 12.85 -37.51
C LEU A 423 0.40 12.16 -38.46
N PRO A 424 0.24 12.64 -39.71
CA PRO A 424 -0.75 12.14 -40.66
C PRO A 424 -0.61 10.64 -40.96
N SER A 425 0.60 10.11 -40.89
CA SER A 425 0.91 8.69 -41.13
C SER A 425 0.37 7.75 -40.08
N VAL A 426 0.31 8.17 -38.80
CA VAL A 426 -0.23 7.41 -37.67
C VAL A 426 -1.76 7.50 -37.67
N ARG A 427 -2.29 8.70 -37.90
CA ARG A 427 -3.74 8.95 -37.93
C ARG A 427 -4.47 8.12 -38.98
N ARG A 428 -3.86 7.91 -40.15
CA ARG A 428 -4.43 7.07 -41.23
C ARG A 428 -4.47 5.56 -40.91
N ARG A 429 -3.60 5.08 -40.04
CA ARG A 429 -3.58 3.65 -39.66
C ARG A 429 -4.67 3.29 -38.63
N GLU A 430 -5.13 4.26 -37.84
CA GLU A 430 -6.08 4.02 -36.74
C GLU A 430 -7.54 4.29 -37.10
N GLU A 431 -7.81 5.05 -38.17
CA GLU A 431 -9.17 5.35 -38.63
C GLU A 431 -10.02 4.10 -38.91
N PRO A 432 -9.48 2.99 -39.49
CA PRO A 432 -10.25 1.76 -39.68
C PRO A 432 -10.62 1.06 -38.35
N ALA A 433 -9.75 1.08 -37.37
CA ALA A 433 -9.98 0.43 -36.07
C ALA A 433 -11.03 1.18 -35.24
N ARG A 434 -11.05 2.53 -35.30
CA ARG A 434 -12.07 3.36 -34.62
C ARG A 434 -13.46 3.12 -35.20
N ARG A 435 -13.58 3.03 -36.52
CA ARG A 435 -14.88 2.76 -37.20
C ARG A 435 -15.43 1.35 -36.94
N ALA A 436 -14.55 0.39 -36.64
CA ALA A 436 -14.97 -0.96 -36.26
C ALA A 436 -15.43 -1.04 -34.78
N GLY A 437 -14.90 -0.22 -33.88
CA GLY A 437 -15.30 -0.18 -32.47
C GLY A 437 -16.57 0.63 -32.17
N GLU A 438 -17.00 1.52 -33.08
CA GLU A 438 -18.25 2.29 -32.93
C GLU A 438 -19.49 1.52 -33.43
N LYS A 439 -19.30 0.33 -34.00
CA LYS A 439 -20.40 -0.52 -34.55
C LYS A 439 -20.74 -1.74 -33.70
N ASN A 440 -20.06 -1.92 -32.53
CA ASN A 440 -20.41 -2.92 -31.52
C ASN A 440 -20.71 -2.19 -30.18
#